data_7efb72d1f2fe8153ffe730810a5eb0d0
#
_entry.id   7efb72d1f2fe8153ffe730810a5eb0d0
#
_cell.length_a   1.000
_cell.length_b   1.000
_cell.length_c   1.000
_cell.angle_alpha   90.00
_cell.angle_beta   90.00
_cell.angle_gamma   90.00
#
_symmetry.space_group_name_H-M   'P 1'
#
loop_
_entity.id
_entity.type
_entity.pdbx_description
1 polymer ?
#
loop_
_entity_poly.entity_id
_entity_poly.type
_entity_poly.pdbx_seq_one_letter_code
_entity_poly.pdbx_strand_id
1 'polypeptide(L)'
;MLAEQRLYLETEWRQGHRANFASADLTGRDFSGLNLRGIKMDHALLKGANFTRAKLQRANLIGAILEEAHLDEADLSGARLSGANLVSASLQNASLAKTEMEFALLAKAVLRGACLRGADLSGALFDAAQLTRADLREANLRGAGLRDARLDEADLRDARLGAAFLAGASLRGADLRGAYLRLARLDGADLSDADLGGTQGLTQAQIDRARCNGGTRLPEGLRGGQDAE
;
A
#
# COMPACT_ATOMS: atom_id res chain seq x y z
N MET A 1 14.48 16.36 22.19
CA MET A 1 13.27 16.14 21.36
C MET A 1 12.55 14.83 21.67
N LEU A 2 13.18 13.65 21.62
CA LEU A 2 12.45 12.39 21.90
C LEU A 2 11.96 12.28 23.36
N ALA A 3 12.70 12.83 24.33
CA ALA A 3 12.24 12.90 25.72
C ALA A 3 10.98 13.77 25.86
N GLU A 4 10.92 14.90 25.18
CA GLU A 4 9.74 15.78 25.11
C GLU A 4 8.54 15.09 24.43
N GLN A 5 8.79 14.34 23.37
CA GLN A 5 7.77 13.51 22.70
C GLN A 5 7.23 12.45 23.66
N ARG A 6 8.09 11.81 24.44
CA ARG A 6 7.67 10.83 25.44
C ARG A 6 6.78 11.47 26.49
N LEU A 7 7.18 12.59 27.06
CA LEU A 7 6.39 13.33 28.04
C LEU A 7 5.05 13.79 27.45
N TYR A 8 5.04 14.27 26.21
CA TYR A 8 3.83 14.66 25.49
C TYR A 8 2.82 13.51 25.37
N LEU A 9 3.30 12.30 25.09
CA LEU A 9 2.44 11.11 24.96
C LEU A 9 2.00 10.54 26.31
N GLU A 10 2.90 10.52 27.32
CA GLU A 10 2.61 10.01 28.68
C GLU A 10 1.60 10.88 29.44
N THR A 11 1.58 12.17 29.16
CA THR A 11 0.67 13.14 29.81
C THR A 11 -0.58 13.40 29.01
N GLU A 12 -0.92 12.57 28.03
CA GLU A 12 -2.08 12.76 27.15
C GLU A 12 -2.12 14.19 26.56
N TRP A 13 -0.95 14.65 26.09
CA TRP A 13 -0.75 15.94 25.41
C TRP A 13 -0.79 17.18 26.29
N ARG A 14 -0.78 17.03 27.61
CA ARG A 14 -0.82 18.17 28.56
C ARG A 14 0.56 18.79 28.82
N GLN A 15 1.64 17.99 28.70
CA GLN A 15 3.01 18.44 28.93
C GLN A 15 3.94 17.93 27.84
N GLY A 16 5.08 18.58 27.67
CA GLY A 16 6.04 18.28 26.60
C GLY A 16 5.59 18.80 25.24
N HIS A 17 6.35 18.48 24.22
CA HIS A 17 6.09 18.89 22.85
C HIS A 17 6.18 17.72 21.89
N ARG A 18 5.35 17.75 20.84
CA ARG A 18 5.48 16.81 19.74
C ARG A 18 6.84 17.01 19.10
N ALA A 19 7.66 15.97 19.04
CA ALA A 19 8.94 16.02 18.37
C ALA A 19 8.78 16.46 16.92
N ASN A 20 9.62 17.39 16.50
CA ASN A 20 9.62 17.91 15.15
C ASN A 20 10.98 17.64 14.51
N PHE A 21 11.00 16.75 13.54
CA PHE A 21 12.14 16.38 12.72
C PHE A 21 11.88 16.69 11.24
N ALA A 22 11.00 17.66 10.96
CA ALA A 22 10.76 18.11 9.60
C ALA A 22 12.09 18.52 8.93
N SER A 23 12.31 18.02 7.72
CA SER A 23 13.51 18.23 6.91
C SER A 23 14.83 17.82 7.57
N ALA A 24 14.80 17.08 8.68
CA ALA A 24 16.02 16.61 9.36
C ALA A 24 16.68 15.46 8.58
N ASP A 25 17.99 15.38 8.64
CA ASP A 25 18.74 14.19 8.19
C ASP A 25 18.77 13.15 9.32
N LEU A 26 18.07 12.09 9.11
CA LEU A 26 17.92 10.94 10.02
C LEU A 26 18.27 9.63 9.30
N THR A 27 19.10 9.72 8.26
CA THR A 27 19.55 8.59 7.46
C THR A 27 20.16 7.50 8.36
N GLY A 28 19.70 6.25 8.19
CA GLY A 28 20.18 5.09 8.94
C GLY A 28 19.92 5.10 10.43
N ARG A 29 19.13 6.05 10.96
CA ARG A 29 18.84 6.12 12.41
C ARG A 29 17.91 4.99 12.84
N ASP A 30 18.11 4.53 14.07
CA ASP A 30 17.30 3.50 14.70
C ASP A 30 16.19 4.12 15.57
N PHE A 31 14.94 3.84 15.19
CA PHE A 31 13.71 4.21 15.86
C PHE A 31 12.88 2.98 16.20
N SER A 32 13.46 1.78 16.16
CA SER A 32 12.74 0.53 16.35
C SER A 32 12.04 0.48 17.70
N GLY A 33 10.78 0.02 17.70
CA GLY A 33 9.94 -0.10 18.89
C GLY A 33 9.55 1.20 19.57
N LEU A 34 9.98 2.36 19.09
CA LEU A 34 9.68 3.64 19.73
C LEU A 34 8.23 4.07 19.55
N ASN A 35 7.70 4.77 20.54
CA ASN A 35 6.41 5.44 20.43
C ASN A 35 6.60 6.83 19.81
N LEU A 36 6.32 6.92 18.51
CA LEU A 36 6.46 8.12 17.68
C LEU A 36 5.09 8.64 17.18
N ARG A 37 4.01 8.31 17.91
CA ARG A 37 2.66 8.73 17.51
C ARG A 37 2.57 10.22 17.27
N GLY A 38 2.08 10.59 16.09
CA GLY A 38 1.88 11.98 15.68
C GLY A 38 3.17 12.77 15.47
N ILE A 39 4.35 12.13 15.42
CA ILE A 39 5.61 12.79 15.16
C ILE A 39 5.60 13.56 13.84
N LYS A 40 6.36 14.67 13.75
CA LYS A 40 6.56 15.40 12.51
C LYS A 40 7.91 15.05 11.91
N MET A 41 7.89 14.47 10.72
CA MET A 41 9.04 14.06 9.92
C MET A 41 8.80 14.39 8.43
N ASP A 42 7.97 15.38 8.14
CA ASP A 42 7.71 15.81 6.76
C ASP A 42 9.00 16.26 6.10
N HIS A 43 9.23 15.80 4.87
CA HIS A 43 10.44 16.04 4.08
C HIS A 43 11.76 15.60 4.75
N ALA A 44 11.71 14.79 5.80
CA ALA A 44 12.91 14.27 6.45
C ALA A 44 13.64 13.26 5.56
N LEU A 45 14.96 13.21 5.65
CA LEU A 45 15.79 12.18 5.04
C LEU A 45 15.86 10.98 5.99
N LEU A 46 15.21 9.88 5.61
CA LEU A 46 15.02 8.67 6.42
C LEU A 46 15.52 7.42 5.68
N LYS A 47 16.41 7.62 4.69
CA LYS A 47 16.94 6.51 3.91
C LYS A 47 17.58 5.47 4.83
N GLY A 48 17.16 4.19 4.69
CA GLY A 48 17.66 3.07 5.51
C GLY A 48 17.38 3.20 7.00
N ALA A 49 16.53 4.14 7.45
CA ALA A 49 16.16 4.24 8.86
C ALA A 49 15.36 3.03 9.32
N ASN A 50 15.55 2.62 10.58
CA ASN A 50 14.87 1.46 11.15
C ASN A 50 13.69 1.91 12.03
N PHE A 51 12.47 1.61 11.59
CA PHE A 51 11.21 1.82 12.31
C PHE A 51 10.50 0.49 12.64
N THR A 52 11.22 -0.62 12.65
CA THR A 52 10.64 -1.93 12.94
C THR A 52 9.85 -1.88 14.26
N ARG A 53 8.57 -2.27 14.23
CA ARG A 53 7.65 -2.23 15.38
C ARG A 53 7.44 -0.85 16.00
N ALA A 54 7.85 0.23 15.35
CA ALA A 54 7.59 1.59 15.85
C ALA A 54 6.10 1.93 15.79
N LYS A 55 5.65 2.76 16.74
CA LYS A 55 4.28 3.29 16.76
C LYS A 55 4.27 4.67 16.09
N LEU A 56 3.86 4.73 14.82
CA LEU A 56 3.84 5.91 13.96
C LEU A 56 2.42 6.39 13.62
N GLN A 57 1.41 6.00 14.44
CA GLN A 57 0.03 6.40 14.16
C GLN A 57 -0.08 7.92 14.04
N ARG A 58 -0.75 8.38 12.97
CA ARG A 58 -0.95 9.81 12.69
C ARG A 58 0.37 10.60 12.56
N ALA A 59 1.49 9.97 12.31
CA ALA A 59 2.75 10.64 11.99
C ALA A 59 2.60 11.46 10.70
N ASN A 60 3.30 12.61 10.63
CA ASN A 60 3.41 13.37 9.39
C ASN A 60 4.74 13.02 8.72
N LEU A 61 4.67 12.30 7.61
CA LEU A 61 5.78 11.82 6.78
C LEU A 61 5.63 12.30 5.33
N ILE A 62 4.85 13.38 5.10
CA ILE A 62 4.62 13.92 3.76
C ILE A 62 5.96 14.24 3.11
N GLY A 63 6.17 13.74 1.89
CA GLY A 63 7.39 13.99 1.12
C GLY A 63 8.68 13.45 1.76
N ALA A 64 8.61 12.63 2.82
CA ALA A 64 9.78 12.05 3.45
C ALA A 64 10.49 11.06 2.51
N ILE A 65 11.81 10.97 2.60
CA ILE A 65 12.64 10.04 1.83
C ILE A 65 12.91 8.79 2.67
N LEU A 66 12.09 7.76 2.48
CA LEU A 66 12.11 6.48 3.20
C LEU A 66 12.68 5.33 2.35
N GLU A 67 13.50 5.65 1.35
CA GLU A 67 14.15 4.63 0.52
C GLU A 67 14.87 3.60 1.40
N GLU A 68 14.68 2.31 1.09
CA GLU A 68 15.32 1.19 1.81
C GLU A 68 15.05 1.19 3.33
N ALA A 69 14.09 1.97 3.85
CA ALA A 69 13.75 2.01 5.27
C ALA A 69 13.11 0.68 5.72
N HIS A 70 13.31 0.33 6.98
CA HIS A 70 12.72 -0.85 7.62
C HIS A 70 11.51 -0.44 8.46
N LEU A 71 10.31 -0.78 8.02
CA LEU A 71 9.04 -0.46 8.68
C LEU A 71 8.25 -1.74 9.01
N ASP A 72 8.94 -2.88 9.10
CA ASP A 72 8.29 -4.16 9.36
C ASP A 72 7.56 -4.13 10.70
N GLU A 73 6.32 -4.62 10.71
CA GLU A 73 5.44 -4.64 11.88
C GLU A 73 5.16 -3.24 12.48
N ALA A 74 5.54 -2.14 11.82
CA ALA A 74 5.26 -0.79 12.30
C ALA A 74 3.76 -0.46 12.20
N ASP A 75 3.27 0.36 13.13
CA ASP A 75 1.90 0.88 13.07
C ASP A 75 1.89 2.32 12.58
N LEU A 76 1.56 2.51 11.30
CA LEU A 76 1.40 3.79 10.61
C LEU A 76 -0.08 4.19 10.45
N SER A 77 -1.01 3.55 11.17
CA SER A 77 -2.44 3.78 10.97
C SER A 77 -2.80 5.27 11.02
N GLY A 78 -3.47 5.77 9.97
CA GLY A 78 -3.83 7.17 9.80
C GLY A 78 -2.65 8.12 9.66
N ALA A 79 -1.44 7.66 9.37
CA ALA A 79 -0.29 8.50 9.07
C ALA A 79 -0.44 9.16 7.69
N ARG A 80 0.27 10.26 7.48
CA ARG A 80 0.30 11.02 6.23
C ARG A 80 1.64 10.79 5.54
N LEU A 81 1.59 10.16 4.36
CA LEU A 81 2.76 9.80 3.55
C LEU A 81 2.60 10.27 2.09
N SER A 82 1.70 11.25 1.84
CA SER A 82 1.49 11.75 0.47
C SER A 82 2.80 12.23 -0.14
N GLY A 83 3.14 11.73 -1.33
CA GLY A 83 4.39 12.01 -2.02
C GLY A 83 5.66 11.47 -1.34
N ALA A 84 5.56 10.65 -0.30
CA ALA A 84 6.73 10.03 0.32
C ALA A 84 7.41 9.03 -0.62
N ASN A 85 8.74 8.92 -0.54
CA ASN A 85 9.52 7.97 -1.30
C ASN A 85 9.86 6.75 -0.44
N LEU A 86 9.19 5.62 -0.70
CA LEU A 86 9.37 4.32 -0.03
C LEU A 86 9.95 3.26 -1.00
N VAL A 87 10.66 3.67 -2.02
CA VAL A 87 11.27 2.73 -2.99
C VAL A 87 12.15 1.72 -2.24
N SER A 88 11.92 0.43 -2.51
CA SER A 88 12.63 -0.69 -1.88
C SER A 88 12.50 -0.76 -0.34
N ALA A 89 11.60 -0.03 0.29
CA ALA A 89 11.36 -0.13 1.72
C ALA A 89 10.71 -1.46 2.10
N SER A 90 10.99 -1.96 3.31
CA SER A 90 10.31 -3.12 3.89
C SER A 90 9.19 -2.67 4.83
N LEU A 91 7.96 -3.14 4.57
CA LEU A 91 6.74 -2.85 5.33
C LEU A 91 5.98 -4.17 5.61
N GLN A 92 6.70 -5.28 5.79
CA GLN A 92 6.06 -6.57 6.01
C GLN A 92 5.23 -6.53 7.29
N ASN A 93 3.96 -6.98 7.19
CA ASN A 93 3.01 -7.00 8.30
C ASN A 93 2.77 -5.61 8.96
N ALA A 94 3.15 -4.51 8.31
CA ALA A 94 2.90 -3.17 8.81
C ALA A 94 1.40 -2.83 8.76
N SER A 95 0.93 -2.01 9.71
CA SER A 95 -0.40 -1.44 9.67
C SER A 95 -0.37 -0.06 8.99
N LEU A 96 -0.97 0.03 7.82
CA LEU A 96 -1.13 1.23 7.00
C LEU A 96 -2.63 1.58 6.85
N ALA A 97 -3.47 1.10 7.77
CA ALA A 97 -4.90 1.34 7.67
C ALA A 97 -5.23 2.83 7.70
N LYS A 98 -6.06 3.27 6.74
CA LYS A 98 -6.51 4.67 6.62
C LYS A 98 -5.38 5.69 6.49
N THR A 99 -4.23 5.31 5.94
CA THR A 99 -3.13 6.24 5.62
C THR A 99 -3.46 7.09 4.40
N GLU A 100 -2.91 8.31 4.38
CA GLU A 100 -2.89 9.19 3.20
C GLU A 100 -1.55 8.94 2.48
N MET A 101 -1.59 8.31 1.28
CA MET A 101 -0.39 7.92 0.52
C MET A 101 -0.53 8.29 -0.96
N GLU A 102 -1.29 9.35 -1.27
CA GLU A 102 -1.46 9.81 -2.64
C GLU A 102 -0.09 10.14 -3.24
N PHE A 103 0.14 9.64 -4.45
CA PHE A 103 1.39 9.83 -5.21
C PHE A 103 2.66 9.34 -4.51
N ALA A 104 2.54 8.50 -3.48
CA ALA A 104 3.71 7.89 -2.85
C ALA A 104 4.43 6.94 -3.82
N LEU A 105 5.76 6.85 -3.69
CA LEU A 105 6.61 6.00 -4.51
C LEU A 105 6.94 4.72 -3.73
N LEU A 106 6.41 3.57 -4.16
CA LEU A 106 6.60 2.27 -3.50
C LEU A 106 7.16 1.22 -4.46
N ALA A 107 7.84 1.66 -5.54
CA ALA A 107 8.43 0.71 -6.47
C ALA A 107 9.37 -0.26 -5.74
N LYS A 108 9.21 -1.57 -6.00
CA LYS A 108 9.97 -2.67 -5.38
C LYS A 108 9.82 -2.78 -3.85
N ALA A 109 8.93 -2.02 -3.21
CA ALA A 109 8.68 -2.13 -1.77
C ALA A 109 8.09 -3.51 -1.41
N VAL A 110 8.35 -3.98 -0.19
CA VAL A 110 7.89 -5.28 0.31
C VAL A 110 6.77 -5.03 1.34
N LEU A 111 5.52 -5.28 0.94
CA LEU A 111 4.31 -5.08 1.76
C LEU A 111 3.57 -6.40 2.02
N ARG A 112 4.29 -7.52 2.12
CA ARG A 112 3.67 -8.83 2.34
C ARG A 112 2.90 -8.84 3.65
N GLY A 113 1.61 -9.21 3.60
CA GLY A 113 0.75 -9.25 4.77
C GLY A 113 0.44 -7.88 5.40
N ALA A 114 0.83 -6.77 4.76
CA ALA A 114 0.52 -5.43 5.27
C ALA A 114 -0.98 -5.13 5.23
N CYS A 115 -1.48 -4.37 6.20
CA CYS A 115 -2.85 -3.90 6.24
C CYS A 115 -2.95 -2.47 5.69
N LEU A 116 -3.51 -2.32 4.47
CA LEU A 116 -3.75 -1.04 3.80
C LEU A 116 -5.26 -0.72 3.72
N ARG A 117 -6.06 -1.32 4.62
CA ARG A 117 -7.51 -1.16 4.58
C ARG A 117 -7.93 0.30 4.64
N GLY A 118 -8.72 0.73 3.64
CA GLY A 118 -9.23 2.09 3.54
C GLY A 118 -8.17 3.17 3.33
N ALA A 119 -6.94 2.79 2.96
CA ALA A 119 -5.88 3.75 2.64
C ALA A 119 -6.18 4.50 1.34
N ASP A 120 -5.78 5.77 1.26
CA ASP A 120 -5.75 6.51 0.00
C ASP A 120 -4.40 6.31 -0.69
N LEU A 121 -4.41 5.53 -1.77
CA LEU A 121 -3.26 5.16 -2.60
C LEU A 121 -3.43 5.71 -4.02
N SER A 122 -4.27 6.74 -4.19
CA SER A 122 -4.54 7.30 -5.51
C SER A 122 -3.25 7.83 -6.15
N GLY A 123 -2.97 7.40 -7.37
CA GLY A 123 -1.78 7.76 -8.11
C GLY A 123 -0.45 7.24 -7.53
N ALA A 124 -0.47 6.45 -6.46
CA ALA A 124 0.75 5.85 -5.90
C ALA A 124 1.39 4.84 -6.85
N LEU A 125 2.72 4.70 -6.83
CA LEU A 125 3.47 3.84 -7.74
C LEU A 125 4.03 2.61 -7.00
N PHE A 126 3.46 1.43 -7.29
CA PHE A 126 3.84 0.13 -6.73
C PHE A 126 4.52 -0.78 -7.77
N ASP A 127 5.16 -0.23 -8.78
CA ASP A 127 5.74 -1.04 -9.85
C ASP A 127 6.72 -2.08 -9.26
N ALA A 128 6.53 -3.35 -9.57
CA ALA A 128 7.26 -4.50 -9.04
C ALA A 128 7.22 -4.65 -7.49
N ALA A 129 6.29 -4.01 -6.79
CA ALA A 129 6.12 -4.17 -5.35
C ALA A 129 5.54 -5.54 -4.99
N GLN A 130 5.80 -6.01 -3.75
CA GLN A 130 5.36 -7.30 -3.25
C GLN A 130 4.23 -7.10 -2.24
N LEU A 131 3.00 -7.32 -2.66
CA LEU A 131 1.75 -7.13 -1.89
C LEU A 131 1.05 -8.49 -1.62
N THR A 132 1.78 -9.60 -1.69
CA THR A 132 1.23 -10.94 -1.43
C THR A 132 0.53 -10.96 -0.06
N ARG A 133 -0.73 -11.40 -0.03
CA ARG A 133 -1.59 -11.45 1.18
C ARG A 133 -1.83 -10.10 1.86
N ALA A 134 -1.63 -8.98 1.18
CA ALA A 134 -1.97 -7.68 1.73
C ALA A 134 -3.49 -7.48 1.84
N ASP A 135 -3.93 -6.79 2.90
CA ASP A 135 -5.33 -6.37 3.06
C ASP A 135 -5.51 -4.97 2.44
N LEU A 136 -6.07 -4.91 1.24
CA LEU A 136 -6.35 -3.70 0.47
C LEU A 136 -7.85 -3.40 0.41
N ARG A 137 -8.65 -3.98 1.31
CA ARG A 137 -10.10 -3.74 1.33
C ARG A 137 -10.43 -2.27 1.43
N GLU A 138 -11.39 -1.83 0.63
CA GLU A 138 -11.86 -0.45 0.64
C GLU A 138 -10.77 0.60 0.28
N ALA A 139 -9.55 0.18 -0.12
CA ALA A 139 -8.48 1.08 -0.48
C ALA A 139 -8.79 1.83 -1.79
N ASN A 140 -8.36 3.10 -1.86
CA ASN A 140 -8.46 3.90 -3.07
C ASN A 140 -7.17 3.79 -3.89
N LEU A 141 -7.19 2.96 -4.93
CA LEU A 141 -6.08 2.71 -5.86
C LEU A 141 -6.32 3.37 -7.25
N ARG A 142 -7.14 4.43 -7.31
CA ARG A 142 -7.42 5.10 -8.60
C ARG A 142 -6.14 5.61 -9.24
N GLY A 143 -5.91 5.20 -10.50
CA GLY A 143 -4.74 5.61 -11.26
C GLY A 143 -3.40 5.11 -10.71
N ALA A 144 -3.41 4.22 -9.71
CA ALA A 144 -2.19 3.67 -9.15
C ALA A 144 -1.40 2.85 -10.19
N GLY A 145 -0.07 2.95 -10.16
CA GLY A 145 0.85 2.11 -10.92
C GLY A 145 1.10 0.81 -10.17
N LEU A 146 0.74 -0.32 -10.77
CA LEU A 146 0.90 -1.66 -10.20
C LEU A 146 1.52 -2.61 -11.23
N ARG A 147 2.32 -2.08 -12.17
CA ARG A 147 2.97 -2.91 -13.19
C ARG A 147 3.90 -3.92 -12.55
N ASP A 148 3.76 -5.17 -12.98
CA ASP A 148 4.57 -6.29 -12.49
C ASP A 148 4.51 -6.48 -10.96
N ALA A 149 3.55 -5.85 -10.26
CA ALA A 149 3.34 -6.01 -8.83
C ALA A 149 2.82 -7.42 -8.52
N ARG A 150 3.15 -7.93 -7.32
CA ARG A 150 2.70 -9.24 -6.84
C ARG A 150 1.61 -9.06 -5.78
N LEU A 151 0.35 -9.28 -6.18
CA LEU A 151 -0.83 -9.20 -5.34
C LEU A 151 -1.44 -10.60 -5.11
N ASP A 152 -0.61 -11.64 -5.17
CA ASP A 152 -1.07 -13.01 -4.98
C ASP A 152 -1.77 -13.15 -3.62
N GLU A 153 -2.97 -13.74 -3.60
CA GLU A 153 -3.79 -13.94 -2.40
C GLU A 153 -4.14 -12.62 -1.64
N ALA A 154 -3.99 -11.44 -2.27
CA ALA A 154 -4.36 -10.17 -1.64
C ALA A 154 -5.89 -10.02 -1.55
N ASP A 155 -6.36 -9.36 -0.50
CA ASP A 155 -7.76 -9.01 -0.31
C ASP A 155 -8.03 -7.59 -0.83
N LEU A 156 -8.64 -7.50 -2.01
CA LEU A 156 -8.98 -6.27 -2.72
C LEU A 156 -10.51 -6.01 -2.72
N ARG A 157 -11.25 -6.63 -1.81
CA ARG A 157 -12.71 -6.46 -1.76
C ARG A 157 -13.07 -5.00 -1.61
N ASP A 158 -14.02 -4.55 -2.43
CA ASP A 158 -14.52 -3.18 -2.45
C ASP A 158 -13.44 -2.11 -2.72
N ALA A 159 -12.24 -2.49 -3.18
CA ALA A 159 -11.17 -1.56 -3.55
C ALA A 159 -11.53 -0.78 -4.82
N ARG A 160 -11.04 0.45 -4.93
CA ARG A 160 -11.26 1.32 -6.08
C ARG A 160 -10.03 1.34 -6.98
N LEU A 161 -10.04 0.52 -8.03
CA LEU A 161 -8.95 0.36 -9.01
C LEU A 161 -9.24 1.08 -10.35
N GLY A 162 -10.12 2.05 -10.34
CA GLY A 162 -10.46 2.80 -11.56
C GLY A 162 -9.22 3.39 -12.22
N ALA A 163 -9.01 3.12 -13.52
CA ALA A 163 -7.85 3.55 -14.30
C ALA A 163 -6.47 3.12 -13.73
N ALA A 164 -6.40 2.14 -12.83
CA ALA A 164 -5.14 1.58 -12.33
C ALA A 164 -4.38 0.84 -13.43
N PHE A 165 -3.05 0.83 -13.35
CA PHE A 165 -2.16 0.20 -14.31
C PHE A 165 -1.64 -1.13 -13.75
N LEU A 166 -2.28 -2.24 -14.10
CA LEU A 166 -2.01 -3.59 -13.61
C LEU A 166 -1.29 -4.46 -14.66
N ALA A 167 -0.69 -3.87 -15.68
CA ALA A 167 -0.04 -4.63 -16.73
C ALA A 167 1.05 -5.55 -16.14
N GLY A 168 0.97 -6.86 -16.46
CA GLY A 168 1.91 -7.86 -15.97
C GLY A 168 1.78 -8.20 -14.47
N ALA A 169 0.86 -7.58 -13.72
CA ALA A 169 0.68 -7.86 -12.30
C ALA A 169 0.21 -9.30 -12.06
N SER A 170 0.65 -9.92 -10.95
CA SER A 170 0.13 -11.19 -10.48
C SER A 170 -0.96 -10.96 -9.43
N LEU A 171 -2.18 -11.44 -9.71
CA LEU A 171 -3.33 -11.39 -8.80
C LEU A 171 -3.87 -12.82 -8.56
N ARG A 172 -2.98 -13.81 -8.58
CA ARG A 172 -3.37 -15.21 -8.41
C ARG A 172 -4.05 -15.43 -7.06
N GLY A 173 -5.26 -16.00 -7.09
CA GLY A 173 -6.03 -16.24 -5.87
C GLY A 173 -6.46 -14.99 -5.12
N ALA A 174 -6.33 -13.80 -5.71
CA ALA A 174 -6.75 -12.55 -5.07
C ALA A 174 -8.29 -12.45 -5.00
N ASP A 175 -8.79 -11.83 -3.94
CA ASP A 175 -10.21 -11.55 -3.76
C ASP A 175 -10.54 -10.11 -4.20
N LEU A 176 -11.15 -9.96 -5.38
CA LEU A 176 -11.55 -8.67 -5.95
C LEU A 176 -13.07 -8.45 -5.88
N ARG A 177 -13.81 -9.22 -5.07
CA ARG A 177 -15.26 -9.09 -5.01
C ARG A 177 -15.69 -7.67 -4.69
N GLY A 178 -16.64 -7.15 -5.47
CA GLY A 178 -17.13 -5.77 -5.31
C GLY A 178 -16.16 -4.66 -5.74
N ALA A 179 -14.93 -4.99 -6.15
CA ALA A 179 -13.96 -3.98 -6.57
C ALA A 179 -14.42 -3.21 -7.82
N TYR A 180 -14.00 -1.95 -7.93
CA TYR A 180 -14.31 -1.09 -9.07
C TYR A 180 -13.13 -1.03 -10.04
N LEU A 181 -13.29 -1.57 -11.26
CA LEU A 181 -12.22 -1.78 -12.25
C LEU A 181 -12.40 -0.99 -13.56
N ARG A 182 -13.28 0.02 -13.57
CA ARG A 182 -13.50 0.81 -14.78
C ARG A 182 -12.20 1.41 -15.29
N LEU A 183 -11.88 1.15 -16.58
CA LEU A 183 -10.67 1.61 -17.26
C LEU A 183 -9.35 1.08 -16.67
N ALA A 184 -9.38 0.11 -15.75
CA ALA A 184 -8.16 -0.54 -15.27
C ALA A 184 -7.46 -1.26 -16.44
N ARG A 185 -6.14 -1.19 -16.51
CA ARG A 185 -5.34 -1.85 -17.55
C ARG A 185 -4.82 -3.18 -17.02
N LEU A 186 -5.39 -4.28 -17.56
CA LEU A 186 -5.09 -5.65 -17.15
C LEU A 186 -4.22 -6.39 -18.19
N ASP A 187 -3.52 -5.67 -19.06
CA ASP A 187 -2.72 -6.25 -20.14
C ASP A 187 -1.67 -7.24 -19.58
N GLY A 188 -1.86 -8.53 -19.83
CA GLY A 188 -0.99 -9.61 -19.33
C GLY A 188 -1.04 -9.89 -17.83
N ALA A 189 -1.95 -9.25 -17.08
CA ALA A 189 -2.17 -9.56 -15.66
C ALA A 189 -2.61 -11.02 -15.47
N ASP A 190 -2.11 -11.69 -14.43
CA ASP A 190 -2.48 -13.07 -14.08
C ASP A 190 -3.60 -13.06 -13.04
N LEU A 191 -4.81 -13.42 -13.46
CA LEU A 191 -6.02 -13.52 -12.65
C LEU A 191 -6.37 -14.98 -12.30
N SER A 192 -5.43 -15.92 -12.47
CA SER A 192 -5.66 -17.33 -12.16
C SER A 192 -6.16 -17.50 -10.73
N ASP A 193 -7.24 -18.25 -10.55
CA ASP A 193 -7.90 -18.53 -9.27
C ASP A 193 -8.44 -17.29 -8.53
N ALA A 194 -8.42 -16.10 -9.15
CA ALA A 194 -8.94 -14.87 -8.55
C ALA A 194 -10.48 -14.87 -8.54
N ASP A 195 -11.06 -14.22 -7.51
CA ASP A 195 -12.51 -14.01 -7.43
C ASP A 195 -12.86 -12.55 -7.78
N LEU A 196 -13.46 -12.36 -8.97
CA LEU A 196 -13.93 -11.07 -9.46
C LEU A 196 -15.47 -10.93 -9.36
N GLY A 197 -16.12 -11.76 -8.56
CA GLY A 197 -17.58 -11.74 -8.38
C GLY A 197 -18.07 -10.35 -7.97
N GLY A 198 -19.08 -9.83 -8.68
CA GLY A 198 -19.68 -8.52 -8.38
C GLY A 198 -18.77 -7.31 -8.62
N THR A 199 -17.62 -7.47 -9.31
CA THR A 199 -16.79 -6.32 -9.71
C THR A 199 -17.58 -5.37 -10.61
N GLN A 200 -17.29 -4.07 -10.49
CA GLN A 200 -17.99 -3.03 -11.25
C GLN A 200 -17.07 -2.43 -12.31
N GLY A 201 -17.65 -2.15 -13.48
CA GLY A 201 -16.96 -1.46 -14.56
C GLY A 201 -15.90 -2.30 -15.29
N LEU A 202 -15.85 -3.62 -15.02
CA LEU A 202 -15.03 -4.56 -15.77
C LEU A 202 -15.72 -4.90 -17.10
N THR A 203 -14.93 -5.03 -18.15
CA THR A 203 -15.39 -5.32 -19.51
C THR A 203 -14.76 -6.59 -20.06
N GLN A 204 -15.40 -7.24 -21.07
CA GLN A 204 -14.83 -8.40 -21.76
C GLN A 204 -13.44 -8.08 -22.34
N ALA A 205 -13.28 -6.91 -22.96
CA ALA A 205 -12.01 -6.50 -23.55
C ALA A 205 -10.86 -6.38 -22.54
N GLN A 206 -11.14 -6.11 -21.26
CA GLN A 206 -10.13 -6.14 -20.20
C GLN A 206 -9.77 -7.58 -19.83
N ILE A 207 -10.75 -8.47 -19.73
CA ILE A 207 -10.54 -9.90 -19.43
C ILE A 207 -9.78 -10.59 -20.57
N ASP A 208 -10.10 -10.29 -21.83
CA ASP A 208 -9.43 -10.88 -23.01
C ASP A 208 -7.93 -10.56 -23.07
N ARG A 209 -7.48 -9.54 -22.35
CA ARG A 209 -6.07 -9.14 -22.25
C ARG A 209 -5.35 -9.69 -21.03
N ALA A 210 -6.10 -10.23 -20.08
CA ALA A 210 -5.58 -10.86 -18.87
C ALA A 210 -5.46 -12.37 -19.07
N ARG A 211 -4.73 -13.03 -18.18
CA ARG A 211 -4.68 -14.48 -18.09
C ARG A 211 -5.67 -14.93 -17.02
N CYS A 212 -6.57 -15.83 -17.40
CA CYS A 212 -7.55 -16.47 -16.53
C CYS A 212 -7.38 -18.00 -16.65
N ASN A 213 -7.82 -18.74 -15.63
CA ASN A 213 -7.90 -20.20 -15.66
C ASN A 213 -9.30 -20.67 -15.22
N GLY A 214 -9.50 -21.98 -15.18
CA GLY A 214 -10.78 -22.58 -14.76
C GLY A 214 -11.19 -22.26 -13.31
N GLY A 215 -10.26 -21.79 -12.46
CA GLY A 215 -10.52 -21.33 -11.09
C GLY A 215 -10.92 -19.85 -10.99
N THR A 216 -10.72 -19.07 -12.06
CA THR A 216 -11.06 -17.63 -12.06
C THR A 216 -12.59 -17.45 -12.05
N ARG A 217 -13.10 -16.73 -11.05
CA ARG A 217 -14.55 -16.41 -10.95
C ARG A 217 -14.79 -15.01 -11.51
N LEU A 218 -15.51 -14.94 -12.60
CA LEU A 218 -15.87 -13.68 -13.27
C LEU A 218 -17.28 -13.21 -12.86
N PRO A 219 -17.56 -11.89 -12.95
CA PRO A 219 -18.92 -11.40 -12.79
C PRO A 219 -19.85 -11.92 -13.88
N GLU A 220 -21.13 -11.89 -13.61
CA GLU A 220 -22.17 -12.32 -14.54
C GLU A 220 -22.04 -11.61 -15.90
N GLY A 221 -22.16 -12.38 -16.99
CA GLY A 221 -22.09 -11.87 -18.36
C GLY A 221 -20.67 -11.77 -18.95
N LEU A 222 -19.60 -11.97 -18.17
CA LEU A 222 -18.24 -12.08 -18.69
C LEU A 222 -17.77 -13.53 -18.77
N ARG A 223 -16.87 -13.82 -19.71
CA ARG A 223 -16.30 -15.16 -19.94
C ARG A 223 -14.79 -15.08 -19.86
N GLY A 224 -14.16 -16.07 -19.23
CA GLY A 224 -12.72 -16.26 -19.28
C GLY A 224 -12.27 -16.50 -20.73
N GLY A 225 -11.12 -15.93 -21.10
CA GLY A 225 -10.46 -16.33 -22.34
C GLY A 225 -10.21 -17.83 -22.30
N GLN A 226 -10.35 -18.51 -23.45
CA GLN A 226 -10.09 -19.94 -23.52
C GLN A 226 -8.70 -20.22 -23.02
N ASP A 227 -8.59 -21.22 -22.12
CA ASP A 227 -7.31 -21.76 -21.68
C ASP A 227 -6.43 -22.00 -22.91
N ALA A 228 -5.30 -21.30 -22.98
CA ALA A 228 -4.24 -21.74 -23.89
C ALA A 228 -3.73 -23.07 -23.31
N GLU A 229 -4.09 -24.17 -24.02
CA GLU A 229 -3.57 -25.53 -23.79
C GLU A 229 -2.04 -25.57 -23.74
#